data_d15ab23aea698496f169a040d8a65321
#
_entry.id   d15ab23aea698496f169a040d8a65321
#
_cell.length_a   1.000
_cell.length_b   1.000
_cell.length_c   1.000
_cell.angle_alpha   90.00
_cell.angle_beta   90.00
_cell.angle_gamma   90.00
#
_symmetry.space_group_name_H-M   'P 1'
#
loop_
_entity.id
_entity.type
_entity.pdbx_description
1 polymer ?
#
loop_
_entity_poly.entity_id
_entity_poly.type
_entity_poly.pdbx_seq_one_letter_code
_entity_poly.pdbx_strand_id
1 'polypeptide(L)'
;NWFMARDGKREKTLNGMKNAIPVSPLMADWSAYIRAFVENARGRVRYYEIMNEPNLRMTAAKYSSYLETAYRTAKQADPQCRIVGICSTEDYGAEADAFTANAAKIGAFAFLDAFSFHPYQAALDSSAVPADRLLDKLNALRTKYRPEVQLWNSELFYIHSVEDAKKHRRTDPQFLRPENLTRRYVIDFGEGVRVSTPLHVWQLFEKHSARMFADPTRFGQKAVPNASAAAQNAFVYFLHGAKPLGRLKLPAGVNGYLFRTADGRETAVVWAVENSRGFFLSLPAELKVFDLFGNPLENVSKLLLDERPLYLTGKNLKGFLTASAFQPQEVIAVTGARFRQTGELAVEFQNRTANAVPLVARLKDSGEIRKCTVPADGRASVRFHTENPAPEVLWFDGGRQKKRRLNPV
;
A
#
# COMPACT_ATOMS: atom_id res chain seq x y z
N ASN A 1 -1.28 26.08 19.68
CA ASN A 1 -1.68 27.43 20.13
C ASN A 1 -0.51 28.37 20.44
N TRP A 2 0.74 28.02 20.11
CA TRP A 2 1.93 28.81 20.46
C TRP A 2 2.35 29.80 19.40
N PHE A 3 1.75 29.77 18.22
CA PHE A 3 2.05 30.63 17.10
C PHE A 3 0.84 31.45 16.67
N MET A 4 0.32 32.25 17.58
CA MET A 4 -0.54 33.36 17.19
C MET A 4 0.34 34.46 16.64
N ALA A 5 0.05 34.94 15.43
CA ALA A 5 0.65 36.18 14.95
C ALA A 5 0.37 37.26 16.00
N ARG A 6 1.34 38.14 16.28
CA ARG A 6 1.21 39.22 17.30
C ARG A 6 0.00 40.13 17.09
N ASP A 7 -0.51 40.18 15.85
CA ASP A 7 -1.67 41.01 15.48
C ASP A 7 -3.02 40.27 15.61
N GLY A 8 -3.03 39.02 16.08
CA GLY A 8 -4.26 38.23 16.26
C GLY A 8 -4.97 37.83 14.96
N LYS A 9 -4.43 38.15 13.79
CA LYS A 9 -5.02 37.80 12.50
C LYS A 9 -4.74 36.34 12.16
N ARG A 10 -5.81 35.58 11.92
CA ARG A 10 -5.73 34.22 11.40
C ARG A 10 -5.57 34.29 9.89
N GLU A 11 -4.41 33.92 9.36
CA GLU A 11 -4.25 33.74 7.93
C GLU A 11 -5.11 32.55 7.46
N LYS A 12 -5.80 32.71 6.33
CA LYS A 12 -6.49 31.60 5.65
C LYS A 12 -5.45 30.60 5.18
N THR A 13 -5.59 29.34 5.57
CA THR A 13 -4.81 28.27 4.98
C THR A 13 -5.31 27.96 3.57
N LEU A 14 -4.45 27.48 2.69
CA LEU A 14 -4.77 27.09 1.31
C LEU A 14 -5.98 26.14 1.24
N ASN A 15 -6.24 25.36 2.28
CA ASN A 15 -7.32 24.36 2.35
C ASN A 15 -8.47 24.74 3.28
N GLY A 16 -8.58 26.00 3.71
CA GLY A 16 -9.67 26.43 4.59
C GLY A 16 -9.67 25.84 6.00
N MET A 17 -8.61 25.18 6.44
CA MET A 17 -8.47 24.64 7.79
C MET A 17 -8.34 25.78 8.81
N LYS A 18 -9.36 25.98 9.61
CA LYS A 18 -9.50 27.14 10.53
C LYS A 18 -8.56 27.13 11.75
N ASN A 19 -7.77 26.10 11.99
CA ASN A 19 -6.99 25.92 13.21
C ASN A 19 -5.48 25.71 12.98
N ALA A 20 -4.97 26.16 11.87
CA ALA A 20 -3.57 25.99 11.58
C ALA A 20 -2.70 26.99 12.34
N ILE A 21 -1.53 26.54 12.73
CA ILE A 21 -0.37 27.31 13.11
C ILE A 21 -0.26 28.54 12.19
N PRO A 22 0.02 29.74 12.71
CA PRO A 22 0.24 30.91 11.87
C PRO A 22 1.17 30.58 10.72
N VAL A 23 0.75 30.91 9.53
CA VAL A 23 1.45 30.54 8.27
C VAL A 23 2.84 31.19 8.20
N SER A 24 3.13 32.14 9.07
CA SER A 24 4.38 32.88 9.09
C SER A 24 4.70 33.44 10.46
N PRO A 25 5.23 32.65 11.41
CA PRO A 25 5.85 33.25 12.58
C PRO A 25 7.01 34.17 12.14
N LEU A 26 7.24 35.26 12.88
CA LEU A 26 8.45 36.04 12.68
C LEU A 26 9.66 35.11 12.89
N MET A 27 10.69 35.24 12.04
CA MET A 27 11.86 34.35 12.12
C MET A 27 12.57 34.38 13.47
N ALA A 28 12.54 35.53 14.14
CA ALA A 28 13.10 35.67 15.50
C ALA A 28 12.30 34.81 16.52
N ASP A 29 10.97 34.88 16.46
CA ASP A 29 10.10 34.10 17.36
C ASP A 29 10.21 32.60 17.03
N TRP A 30 10.31 32.23 15.77
CA TRP A 30 10.56 30.87 15.33
C TRP A 30 11.87 30.31 15.88
N SER A 31 12.97 31.07 15.73
CA SER A 31 14.28 30.70 16.26
C SER A 31 14.25 30.55 17.78
N ALA A 32 13.64 31.50 18.51
CA ALA A 32 13.50 31.43 19.96
C ALA A 32 12.71 30.20 20.42
N TYR A 33 11.61 29.88 19.73
CA TYR A 33 10.83 28.67 19.99
C TYR A 33 11.63 27.39 19.79
N ILE A 34 12.29 27.24 18.64
CA ILE A 34 13.12 26.06 18.35
C ILE A 34 14.20 25.89 19.42
N ARG A 35 14.89 26.96 19.78
CA ARG A 35 15.93 26.94 20.82
C ARG A 35 15.36 26.44 22.16
N ALA A 36 14.31 27.07 22.64
CA ALA A 36 13.71 26.72 23.93
C ALA A 36 13.19 25.27 23.95
N PHE A 37 12.58 24.81 22.82
CA PHE A 37 12.07 23.46 22.71
C PHE A 37 13.19 22.42 22.75
N VAL A 38 14.25 22.63 21.98
CA VAL A 38 15.39 21.70 21.89
C VAL A 38 16.19 21.67 23.19
N GLU A 39 16.46 22.83 23.81
CA GLU A 39 17.15 22.92 25.10
C GLU A 39 16.38 22.17 26.19
N ASN A 40 15.06 22.39 26.27
CA ASN A 40 14.22 21.71 27.26
C ASN A 40 14.13 20.19 27.04
N ALA A 41 14.22 19.72 25.81
CA ALA A 41 14.13 18.31 25.45
C ALA A 41 15.49 17.61 25.32
N ARG A 42 16.60 18.32 25.48
CA ARG A 42 17.96 17.82 25.32
C ARG A 42 18.22 16.56 26.14
N GLY A 43 18.83 15.56 25.52
CA GLY A 43 19.11 14.25 26.14
C GLY A 43 17.89 13.32 26.26
N ARG A 44 16.66 13.80 26.00
CA ARG A 44 15.43 13.01 26.02
C ARG A 44 14.82 12.80 24.64
N VAL A 45 14.93 13.79 23.76
CA VAL A 45 14.46 13.74 22.37
C VAL A 45 15.64 13.96 21.43
N ARG A 46 15.80 13.05 20.48
CA ARG A 46 16.90 13.13 19.51
C ARG A 46 16.45 13.66 18.15
N TYR A 47 15.22 13.36 17.73
CA TYR A 47 14.72 13.69 16.40
C TYR A 47 13.60 14.71 16.50
N TYR A 48 13.68 15.77 15.70
CA TYR A 48 12.71 16.85 15.64
C TYR A 48 12.23 17.00 14.22
N GLU A 49 10.97 16.72 13.96
CA GLU A 49 10.34 16.91 12.65
C GLU A 49 9.81 18.34 12.53
N ILE A 50 10.20 19.03 11.47
CA ILE A 50 9.96 20.44 11.32
C ILE A 50 8.75 20.72 10.44
N MET A 51 7.66 21.12 11.08
CA MET A 51 6.35 21.42 10.53
C MET A 51 5.65 20.19 9.91
N ASN A 52 4.38 20.07 10.24
CA ASN A 52 3.52 19.05 9.66
C ASN A 52 2.92 19.58 8.34
N GLU A 53 3.11 18.85 7.24
CA GLU A 53 2.50 19.07 5.94
C GLU A 53 2.61 20.53 5.44
N PRO A 54 3.83 21.07 5.36
CA PRO A 54 4.02 22.47 5.00
C PRO A 54 3.53 22.79 3.58
N ASN A 55 3.51 21.79 2.68
CA ASN A 55 3.01 21.93 1.31
C ASN A 55 1.52 22.35 1.25
N LEU A 56 0.73 22.09 2.29
CA LEU A 56 -0.66 22.53 2.38
C LEU A 56 -0.82 23.99 2.83
N ARG A 57 0.27 24.66 3.20
CA ARG A 57 0.21 25.93 3.93
C ARG A 57 1.15 27.02 3.38
N MET A 58 2.26 26.63 2.74
CA MET A 58 3.27 27.56 2.28
C MET A 58 4.02 27.03 1.05
N THR A 59 4.74 27.93 0.39
CA THR A 59 5.61 27.57 -0.73
C THR A 59 6.89 26.84 -0.25
N ALA A 60 7.51 26.07 -1.13
CA ALA A 60 8.76 25.38 -0.85
C ALA A 60 9.87 26.36 -0.42
N ALA A 61 9.96 27.55 -1.04
CA ALA A 61 10.93 28.56 -0.69
C ALA A 61 10.75 29.08 0.75
N LYS A 62 9.49 29.37 1.12
CA LYS A 62 9.17 29.82 2.48
C LYS A 62 9.48 28.74 3.51
N TYR A 63 9.05 27.52 3.25
CA TYR A 63 9.37 26.37 4.11
C TYR A 63 10.88 26.18 4.29
N SER A 64 11.65 26.25 3.20
CA SER A 64 13.10 26.06 3.26
C SER A 64 13.80 27.08 4.18
N SER A 65 13.33 28.33 4.21
CA SER A 65 13.84 29.34 5.15
C SER A 65 13.54 28.99 6.62
N TYR A 66 12.35 28.46 6.90
CA TYR A 66 12.03 28.00 8.26
C TYR A 66 12.82 26.75 8.65
N LEU A 67 12.99 25.80 7.72
CA LEU A 67 13.78 24.59 7.95
C LEU A 67 15.24 24.92 8.22
N GLU A 68 15.86 25.80 7.42
CA GLU A 68 17.22 26.26 7.63
C GLU A 68 17.40 26.91 9.00
N THR A 69 16.50 27.85 9.35
CA THR A 69 16.53 28.51 10.67
C THR A 69 16.37 27.49 11.80
N ALA A 70 15.44 26.57 11.69
CA ALA A 70 15.25 25.51 12.68
C ALA A 70 16.49 24.61 12.82
N TYR A 71 17.07 24.16 11.69
CA TYR A 71 18.27 23.34 11.68
C TYR A 71 19.43 24.02 12.40
N ARG A 72 19.77 25.25 11.99
CA ARG A 72 20.89 26.00 12.56
C ARG A 72 20.70 26.26 14.05
N THR A 73 19.49 26.69 14.44
CA THR A 73 19.15 26.96 15.84
C THR A 73 19.18 25.71 16.68
N ALA A 74 18.59 24.61 16.19
CA ALA A 74 18.56 23.33 16.91
C ALA A 74 19.97 22.77 17.09
N LYS A 75 20.83 22.81 16.07
CA LYS A 75 22.22 22.36 16.16
C LYS A 75 23.07 23.20 17.10
N GLN A 76 22.78 24.49 17.26
CA GLN A 76 23.40 25.33 18.28
C GLN A 76 22.95 24.96 19.69
N ALA A 77 21.65 24.66 19.88
CA ALA A 77 21.09 24.28 21.16
C ALA A 77 21.49 22.85 21.60
N ASP A 78 21.49 21.91 20.65
CA ASP A 78 21.94 20.53 20.83
C ASP A 78 22.62 20.01 19.55
N PRO A 79 23.95 19.98 19.47
CA PRO A 79 24.69 19.48 18.32
C PRO A 79 24.36 18.01 17.96
N GLN A 80 23.88 17.21 18.89
CA GLN A 80 23.56 15.81 18.67
C GLN A 80 22.13 15.58 18.17
N CYS A 81 21.28 16.59 18.23
CA CYS A 81 19.90 16.47 17.73
C CYS A 81 19.89 16.18 16.20
N ARG A 82 18.81 15.60 15.74
CA ARG A 82 18.60 15.27 14.33
C ARG A 82 17.33 15.96 13.84
N ILE A 83 17.45 16.65 12.72
CA ILE A 83 16.34 17.38 12.10
C ILE A 83 15.74 16.53 10.99
N VAL A 84 14.43 16.32 11.07
CA VAL A 84 13.62 15.60 10.12
C VAL A 84 12.77 16.61 9.35
N GLY A 85 12.69 16.52 8.06
CA GLY A 85 11.90 17.39 7.18
C GLY A 85 11.78 16.67 5.84
N ILE A 86 11.16 17.16 5.06
CA ILE A 86 10.22 17.91 4.31
C ILE A 86 8.79 17.75 4.85
N CYS A 87 8.43 16.53 5.30
CA CYS A 87 7.15 16.21 5.93
C CYS A 87 5.93 16.58 5.05
N SER A 88 6.04 16.41 3.73
CA SER A 88 4.99 16.76 2.79
C SER A 88 4.02 15.61 2.56
N THR A 89 2.75 15.95 2.28
CA THR A 89 1.78 14.99 1.77
C THR A 89 2.12 14.66 0.32
N GLU A 90 2.58 13.45 0.08
CA GLU A 90 2.85 12.97 -1.27
C GLU A 90 1.59 12.30 -1.87
N ASP A 91 1.45 12.33 -3.19
CA ASP A 91 0.29 11.81 -3.94
C ASP A 91 -1.02 12.61 -3.84
N TYR A 92 -0.98 13.85 -3.36
CA TYR A 92 -2.13 14.75 -3.42
C TYR A 92 -2.19 15.56 -4.72
N GLY A 93 -1.53 15.08 -5.77
CA GLY A 93 -1.51 15.67 -7.10
C GLY A 93 -0.21 16.44 -7.42
N ALA A 94 -0.16 17.02 -8.61
CA ALA A 94 1.06 17.63 -9.17
C ALA A 94 1.68 18.73 -8.30
N GLU A 95 0.89 19.45 -7.51
CA GLU A 95 1.39 20.52 -6.63
C GLU A 95 2.17 19.97 -5.43
N ALA A 96 1.72 18.87 -4.83
CA ALA A 96 2.41 18.24 -3.72
C ALA A 96 3.75 17.63 -4.19
N ASP A 97 3.74 16.94 -5.33
CA ASP A 97 4.95 16.42 -5.97
C ASP A 97 5.96 17.53 -6.30
N ALA A 98 5.47 18.68 -6.74
CA ALA A 98 6.29 19.83 -7.05
C ALA A 98 6.93 20.46 -5.80
N PHE A 99 6.27 20.44 -4.64
CA PHE A 99 6.78 21.03 -3.41
C PHE A 99 8.11 20.39 -2.97
N THR A 100 8.12 19.06 -2.82
CA THR A 100 9.32 18.33 -2.40
C THR A 100 10.46 18.51 -3.40
N ALA A 101 10.20 18.41 -4.70
CA ALA A 101 11.18 18.62 -5.74
C ALA A 101 11.74 20.05 -5.74
N ASN A 102 10.88 21.06 -5.54
CA ASN A 102 11.30 22.46 -5.46
C ASN A 102 12.09 22.74 -4.19
N ALA A 103 11.68 22.18 -3.03
CA ALA A 103 12.45 22.30 -1.78
C ALA A 103 13.85 21.71 -1.94
N ALA A 104 13.98 20.55 -2.55
CA ALA A 104 15.28 19.93 -2.85
C ALA A 104 16.13 20.82 -3.78
N LYS A 105 15.53 21.37 -4.84
CA LYS A 105 16.20 22.21 -5.85
C LYS A 105 16.78 23.50 -5.27
N ILE A 106 16.11 24.10 -4.29
CA ILE A 106 16.55 25.32 -3.62
C ILE A 106 17.43 25.06 -2.39
N GLY A 107 17.84 23.81 -2.16
CA GLY A 107 18.84 23.45 -1.16
C GLY A 107 18.31 23.05 0.22
N ALA A 108 17.00 22.84 0.40
CA ALA A 108 16.41 22.46 1.68
C ALA A 108 17.04 21.18 2.27
N PHE A 109 17.49 20.25 1.43
CA PHE A 109 18.10 18.99 1.87
C PHE A 109 19.42 19.17 2.63
N ALA A 110 20.10 20.31 2.50
CA ALA A 110 21.27 20.63 3.32
C ALA A 110 20.94 20.78 4.82
N PHE A 111 19.69 21.04 5.14
CA PHE A 111 19.22 21.37 6.49
C PHE A 111 18.34 20.28 7.12
N LEU A 112 18.58 19.00 6.78
CA LEU A 112 17.90 17.88 7.41
C LEU A 112 18.84 16.68 7.59
N ASP A 113 18.59 15.87 8.60
CA ASP A 113 19.30 14.62 8.87
C ASP A 113 18.46 13.40 8.44
N ALA A 114 17.17 13.58 8.24
CA ALA A 114 16.26 12.60 7.65
C ALA A 114 15.21 13.30 6.77
N PHE A 115 14.89 12.69 5.65
CA PHE A 115 13.89 13.15 4.71
C PHE A 115 12.56 12.42 4.99
N SER A 116 11.53 13.14 5.43
CA SER A 116 10.22 12.59 5.75
C SER A 116 9.14 12.96 4.74
N PHE A 117 8.14 12.10 4.66
CA PHE A 117 6.97 12.23 3.77
C PHE A 117 5.76 11.53 4.37
N HIS A 118 4.55 11.91 3.93
CA HIS A 118 3.26 11.35 4.31
C HIS A 118 2.54 10.80 3.07
N PRO A 119 2.55 9.49 2.83
CA PRO A 119 1.85 8.91 1.68
C PRO A 119 0.44 8.48 2.05
N TYR A 120 -0.55 9.11 1.48
CA TYR A 120 -1.97 8.82 1.71
C TYR A 120 -2.62 8.14 0.50
N GLN A 121 -2.06 7.04 0.05
CA GLN A 121 -2.57 6.30 -1.09
C GLN A 121 -3.73 5.38 -0.69
N ALA A 122 -4.86 5.49 -1.37
CA ALA A 122 -6.01 4.59 -1.17
C ALA A 122 -5.76 3.18 -1.69
N ALA A 123 -4.97 3.05 -2.76
CA ALA A 123 -4.55 1.80 -3.36
C ALA A 123 -3.03 1.81 -3.55
N LEU A 124 -2.35 0.78 -3.05
CA LEU A 124 -0.89 0.74 -3.04
C LEU A 124 -0.27 0.35 -4.39
N ASP A 125 -0.94 -0.56 -5.10
CA ASP A 125 -0.42 -1.17 -6.31
C ASP A 125 -1.14 -0.70 -7.58
N SER A 126 -2.35 -0.14 -7.46
CA SER A 126 -3.24 0.22 -8.60
C SER A 126 -3.64 1.69 -8.62
N SER A 127 -3.02 2.54 -7.80
CA SER A 127 -3.17 4.00 -7.87
C SER A 127 -2.49 4.58 -9.12
N ALA A 128 -2.79 5.83 -9.46
CA ALA A 128 -2.11 6.54 -10.56
C ALA A 128 -0.58 6.56 -10.38
N VAL A 129 -0.12 6.60 -9.13
CA VAL A 129 1.29 6.44 -8.76
C VAL A 129 1.37 5.36 -7.67
N PRO A 130 1.69 4.11 -8.02
CA PRO A 130 1.88 3.04 -7.03
C PRO A 130 2.94 3.39 -5.98
N ALA A 131 2.81 2.84 -4.77
CA ALA A 131 3.66 3.16 -3.63
C ALA A 131 5.16 2.98 -3.90
N ASP A 132 5.52 1.92 -4.63
CA ASP A 132 6.90 1.66 -5.05
C ASP A 132 7.44 2.72 -6.02
N ARG A 133 6.60 3.24 -6.92
CA ARG A 133 6.95 4.32 -7.85
C ARG A 133 7.09 5.67 -7.16
N LEU A 134 6.26 5.93 -6.15
CA LEU A 134 6.46 7.10 -5.29
C LEU A 134 7.83 7.04 -4.63
N LEU A 135 8.19 5.90 -4.04
CA LEU A 135 9.49 5.72 -3.38
C LEU A 135 10.66 5.80 -4.37
N ASP A 136 10.50 5.33 -5.62
CA ASP A 136 11.49 5.54 -6.68
C ASP A 136 11.78 7.04 -6.88
N LYS A 137 10.73 7.89 -6.95
CA LYS A 137 10.88 9.35 -7.08
C LYS A 137 11.58 9.97 -5.87
N LEU A 138 11.15 9.63 -4.64
CA LEU A 138 11.71 10.17 -3.41
C LEU A 138 13.17 9.74 -3.21
N ASN A 139 13.49 8.49 -3.50
CA ASN A 139 14.85 7.97 -3.49
C ASN A 139 15.73 8.65 -4.55
N ALA A 140 15.22 8.94 -5.74
CA ALA A 140 15.95 9.68 -6.76
C ALA A 140 16.31 11.11 -6.29
N LEU A 141 15.36 11.81 -5.67
CA LEU A 141 15.61 13.14 -5.08
C LEU A 141 16.66 13.05 -3.96
N ARG A 142 16.49 12.10 -3.03
CA ARG A 142 17.44 11.85 -1.95
C ARG A 142 18.85 11.59 -2.50
N THR A 143 18.98 10.65 -3.44
CA THR A 143 20.27 10.27 -4.03
C THR A 143 20.94 11.43 -4.74
N LYS A 144 20.16 12.29 -5.42
CA LYS A 144 20.68 13.44 -6.15
C LYS A 144 21.19 14.56 -5.23
N TYR A 145 20.46 14.84 -4.15
CA TYR A 145 20.74 16.03 -3.35
C TYR A 145 21.43 15.73 -2.02
N ARG A 146 21.14 14.58 -1.41
CA ARG A 146 21.77 14.18 -0.14
C ARG A 146 21.62 12.66 0.12
N PRO A 147 22.47 11.83 -0.50
CA PRO A 147 22.31 10.36 -0.49
C PRO A 147 22.41 9.72 0.90
N GLU A 148 23.10 10.35 1.85
CA GLU A 148 23.33 9.83 3.20
C GLU A 148 22.12 9.97 4.13
N VAL A 149 21.13 10.82 3.82
CA VAL A 149 19.98 10.99 4.70
C VAL A 149 19.04 9.78 4.63
N GLN A 150 18.45 9.45 5.77
CA GLN A 150 17.45 8.41 5.86
C GLN A 150 16.13 8.89 5.24
N LEU A 151 15.39 7.98 4.61
CA LEU A 151 14.02 8.23 4.17
C LEU A 151 13.04 7.74 5.24
N TRP A 152 12.08 8.58 5.64
CA TRP A 152 11.11 8.33 6.69
C TRP A 152 9.68 8.52 6.19
N ASN A 153 8.85 7.52 6.35
CA ASN A 153 7.40 7.66 6.29
C ASN A 153 6.93 7.97 7.73
N SER A 154 6.81 9.26 8.04
CA SER A 154 6.51 9.70 9.41
C SER A 154 5.03 9.73 9.74
N GLU A 155 4.17 9.63 8.73
CA GLU A 155 2.73 9.52 8.93
C GLU A 155 2.10 8.71 7.80
N LEU A 156 1.42 7.63 8.16
CA LEU A 156 0.64 6.86 7.20
C LEU A 156 -0.66 6.39 7.84
N PHE A 157 -1.73 6.45 7.09
CA PHE A 157 -2.94 5.68 7.35
C PHE A 157 -3.78 5.59 6.07
N TYR A 158 -4.60 4.56 5.99
CA TYR A 158 -5.57 4.41 4.93
C TYR A 158 -6.93 4.78 5.48
N ILE A 159 -7.34 6.01 5.20
CA ILE A 159 -8.68 6.45 5.51
C ILE A 159 -9.59 5.93 4.42
N HIS A 160 -10.47 5.01 4.81
CA HIS A 160 -11.66 4.77 4.04
C HIS A 160 -12.81 5.43 4.76
N SER A 161 -13.32 6.53 4.21
CA SER A 161 -14.59 7.06 4.66
C SER A 161 -15.68 6.02 4.39
N VAL A 162 -16.80 6.11 5.12
CA VAL A 162 -17.98 5.26 4.84
C VAL A 162 -18.42 5.41 3.38
N GLU A 163 -18.24 6.60 2.80
CA GLU A 163 -18.55 6.89 1.40
C GLU A 163 -17.57 6.22 0.44
N ASP A 164 -16.27 6.22 0.73
CA ASP A 164 -15.26 5.51 -0.05
C ASP A 164 -15.45 4.00 0.03
N ALA A 165 -15.80 3.48 1.20
CA ALA A 165 -16.12 2.06 1.35
C ALA A 165 -17.33 1.65 0.52
N LYS A 166 -18.40 2.45 0.51
CA LYS A 166 -19.58 2.24 -0.34
C LYS A 166 -19.24 2.32 -1.83
N LYS A 167 -18.48 3.34 -2.23
CA LYS A 167 -18.04 3.56 -3.61
C LYS A 167 -17.21 2.39 -4.14
N HIS A 168 -16.36 1.81 -3.31
CA HIS A 168 -15.49 0.69 -3.65
C HIS A 168 -16.04 -0.69 -3.23
N ARG A 169 -17.35 -0.79 -2.86
CA ARG A 169 -18.03 -2.02 -2.42
C ARG A 169 -17.32 -2.74 -1.25
N ARG A 170 -16.68 -1.99 -0.36
CA ARG A 170 -16.00 -2.54 0.80
C ARG A 170 -16.99 -2.70 1.96
N THR A 171 -17.03 -3.87 2.55
CA THR A 171 -18.04 -4.23 3.56
C THR A 171 -17.74 -3.67 4.94
N ASP A 172 -16.48 -3.28 5.23
CA ASP A 172 -16.11 -2.71 6.51
C ASP A 172 -15.15 -1.51 6.32
N PRO A 173 -15.68 -0.28 6.40
CA PRO A 173 -14.87 0.93 6.31
C PRO A 173 -14.09 1.23 7.60
N GLN A 174 -14.32 0.47 8.66
CA GLN A 174 -13.91 0.87 10.02
C GLN A 174 -12.50 0.47 10.39
N PHE A 175 -11.78 -0.31 9.58
CA PHE A 175 -10.48 -0.84 9.96
C PHE A 175 -9.41 -0.52 8.93
N LEU A 176 -8.25 -0.11 9.40
CA LEU A 176 -7.03 -0.26 8.64
C LEU A 176 -7.01 -1.70 8.17
N ARG A 177 -7.11 -1.90 6.87
CA ARG A 177 -7.03 -3.24 6.32
C ARG A 177 -5.65 -3.80 6.66
N PRO A 178 -5.57 -4.93 7.37
CA PRO A 178 -4.29 -5.51 7.77
C PRO A 178 -3.39 -5.79 6.57
N GLU A 179 -3.98 -6.19 5.42
CA GLU A 179 -3.25 -6.41 4.18
C GLU A 179 -2.62 -5.11 3.63
N ASN A 180 -3.33 -3.97 3.68
CA ASN A 180 -2.80 -2.70 3.21
C ASN A 180 -1.66 -2.19 4.09
N LEU A 181 -1.82 -2.32 5.41
CA LEU A 181 -0.78 -1.95 6.36
C LEU A 181 0.49 -2.77 6.15
N THR A 182 0.33 -4.09 6.01
CA THR A 182 1.47 -4.99 5.79
C THR A 182 2.15 -4.73 4.47
N ARG A 183 1.38 -4.59 3.36
CA ARG A 183 1.94 -4.24 2.04
C ARG A 183 2.73 -2.93 2.12
N ARG A 184 2.19 -1.92 2.79
CA ARG A 184 2.86 -0.63 2.95
C ARG A 184 4.19 -0.78 3.70
N TYR A 185 4.21 -1.45 4.83
CA TYR A 185 5.44 -1.69 5.57
C TYR A 185 6.48 -2.48 4.75
N VAL A 186 6.03 -3.50 4.02
CA VAL A 186 6.92 -4.31 3.17
C VAL A 186 7.51 -3.49 2.04
N ILE A 187 6.70 -2.65 1.37
CA ILE A 187 7.17 -1.73 0.33
C ILE A 187 8.14 -0.72 0.93
N ASP A 188 7.75 -0.01 1.98
CA ASP A 188 8.59 0.98 2.64
C ASP A 188 9.96 0.39 3.03
N PHE A 189 9.94 -0.72 3.75
CA PHE A 189 11.17 -1.37 4.21
C PHE A 189 11.99 -1.93 3.03
N GLY A 190 11.34 -2.52 2.04
CA GLY A 190 11.96 -3.06 0.84
C GLY A 190 12.64 -2.01 -0.04
N GLU A 191 12.10 -0.78 -0.07
CA GLU A 191 12.62 0.37 -0.80
C GLU A 191 13.54 1.28 0.06
N GLY A 192 13.91 0.84 1.25
CA GLY A 192 14.91 1.49 2.10
C GLY A 192 14.39 2.62 2.98
N VAL A 193 13.08 2.72 3.20
CA VAL A 193 12.51 3.59 4.23
C VAL A 193 12.94 3.07 5.60
N ARG A 194 13.54 3.93 6.41
CA ARG A 194 14.11 3.56 7.71
C ARG A 194 13.10 3.54 8.83
N VAL A 195 12.12 4.43 8.77
CA VAL A 195 11.02 4.57 9.74
C VAL A 195 9.72 4.62 8.96
N SER A 196 8.75 3.83 9.36
CA SER A 196 7.40 3.85 8.83
C SER A 196 6.43 3.81 10.00
N THR A 197 5.71 4.93 10.21
CA THR A 197 4.90 5.16 11.41
C THR A 197 3.43 5.24 11.05
N PRO A 198 2.60 4.31 11.55
CA PRO A 198 1.15 4.43 11.41
C PRO A 198 0.65 5.58 12.30
N LEU A 199 -0.23 6.41 11.77
CA LEU A 199 -0.70 7.61 12.47
C LEU A 199 -1.43 7.31 13.77
N HIS A 200 -2.15 6.21 13.88
CA HIS A 200 -3.00 5.97 15.06
C HIS A 200 -3.01 4.55 15.57
N VAL A 201 -2.69 4.47 16.85
CA VAL A 201 -3.03 3.35 17.73
C VAL A 201 -4.46 3.53 18.29
N TRP A 202 -4.95 4.76 18.45
CA TRP A 202 -6.23 5.14 19.04
C TRP A 202 -7.12 5.91 18.07
N GLN A 203 -8.38 6.02 18.37
CA GLN A 203 -9.36 6.79 17.60
C GLN A 203 -9.06 8.29 17.67
N LEU A 204 -8.91 8.95 16.51
CA LEU A 204 -8.84 10.41 16.43
C LEU A 204 -10.09 11.03 15.80
N PHE A 205 -10.78 10.33 14.90
CA PHE A 205 -11.92 10.86 14.20
C PHE A 205 -13.06 9.84 14.21
N GLU A 206 -14.25 10.22 14.62
CA GLU A 206 -15.42 9.35 14.65
C GLU A 206 -15.78 8.75 13.27
N LYS A 207 -15.36 9.39 12.19
CA LYS A 207 -15.66 9.02 10.81
C LYS A 207 -14.54 8.25 10.09
N HIS A 208 -13.35 8.17 10.70
CA HIS A 208 -12.17 7.59 10.09
C HIS A 208 -11.53 6.61 11.06
N SER A 209 -11.44 5.37 10.71
CA SER A 209 -10.93 4.36 11.64
C SER A 209 -9.65 3.72 11.12
N ALA A 210 -8.55 4.33 11.47
CA ALA A 210 -7.25 3.69 11.45
C ALA A 210 -6.95 3.17 12.87
N ARG A 211 -7.52 2.01 13.25
CA ARG A 211 -7.35 1.49 14.61
C ARG A 211 -6.53 0.22 14.60
N MET A 212 -5.46 0.24 15.38
CA MET A 212 -4.70 -0.98 15.72
C MET A 212 -5.38 -1.76 16.87
N PHE A 213 -6.20 -1.08 17.66
CA PHE A 213 -6.90 -1.65 18.82
C PHE A 213 -8.38 -1.30 18.77
N ALA A 214 -9.20 -2.21 19.26
CA ALA A 214 -10.63 -1.96 19.38
C ALA A 214 -10.91 -0.84 20.38
N ASP A 215 -12.08 -0.19 20.22
CA ASP A 215 -12.51 0.91 21.06
C ASP A 215 -12.63 0.46 22.53
N PRO A 216 -11.85 1.05 23.45
CA PRO A 216 -11.90 0.68 24.85
C PRO A 216 -13.26 0.96 25.51
N THR A 217 -14.06 1.89 24.97
CA THR A 217 -15.41 2.16 25.48
C THR A 217 -16.38 1.00 25.26
N ARG A 218 -16.15 0.21 24.20
CA ARG A 218 -16.96 -1.00 23.90
C ARG A 218 -16.51 -2.24 24.66
N PHE A 219 -15.25 -2.28 25.13
CA PHE A 219 -14.63 -3.47 25.73
C PHE A 219 -14.09 -3.24 27.13
N GLY A 220 -14.66 -2.26 27.87
CA GLY A 220 -14.34 -2.06 29.28
C GLY A 220 -12.89 -1.71 29.57
N GLN A 221 -12.35 -0.69 28.91
CA GLN A 221 -10.99 -0.15 29.08
C GLN A 221 -9.83 -1.12 28.76
N LYS A 222 -10.10 -2.31 28.27
CA LYS A 222 -9.04 -3.22 27.80
C LYS A 222 -8.68 -2.90 26.35
N ALA A 223 -7.41 -2.68 26.08
CA ALA A 223 -6.90 -2.58 24.72
C ALA A 223 -6.97 -3.97 24.07
N VAL A 224 -7.94 -4.19 23.20
CA VAL A 224 -8.05 -5.43 22.42
C VAL A 224 -7.42 -5.19 21.06
N PRO A 225 -6.32 -5.89 20.70
CA PRO A 225 -5.70 -5.75 19.39
C PRO A 225 -6.68 -6.22 18.30
N ASN A 226 -6.75 -5.48 17.21
CA ASN A 226 -7.50 -5.87 16.02
C ASN A 226 -6.60 -6.62 15.01
N ALA A 227 -7.17 -6.99 13.87
CA ALA A 227 -6.46 -7.71 12.82
C ALA A 227 -5.21 -6.96 12.32
N SER A 228 -5.23 -5.62 12.29
CA SER A 228 -4.06 -4.82 11.87
C SER A 228 -2.91 -4.91 12.87
N ALA A 229 -3.22 -4.96 14.16
CA ALA A 229 -2.18 -5.16 15.20
C ALA A 229 -1.57 -6.57 15.10
N ALA A 230 -2.39 -7.59 14.84
CA ALA A 230 -1.89 -8.96 14.62
C ALA A 230 -0.99 -9.04 13.39
N ALA A 231 -1.40 -8.41 12.28
CA ALA A 231 -0.61 -8.38 11.06
C ALA A 231 0.71 -7.60 11.24
N GLN A 232 0.70 -6.49 11.97
CA GLN A 232 1.92 -5.77 12.31
C GLN A 232 2.86 -6.62 13.16
N ASN A 233 2.33 -7.37 14.12
CA ASN A 233 3.13 -8.27 14.93
C ASN A 233 3.80 -9.37 14.08
N ALA A 234 3.08 -9.95 13.12
CA ALA A 234 3.64 -10.90 12.17
C ALA A 234 4.75 -10.26 11.31
N PHE A 235 4.52 -9.04 10.78
CA PHE A 235 5.53 -8.30 10.04
C PHE A 235 6.83 -8.13 10.87
N VAL A 236 6.70 -7.68 12.12
CA VAL A 236 7.85 -7.52 13.02
C VAL A 236 8.53 -8.86 13.28
N TYR A 237 7.76 -9.92 13.55
CA TYR A 237 8.32 -11.25 13.80
C TYR A 237 9.19 -11.78 12.65
N PHE A 238 8.72 -11.63 11.40
CA PHE A 238 9.44 -12.13 10.23
C PHE A 238 10.59 -11.24 9.79
N LEU A 239 10.50 -9.92 10.01
CA LEU A 239 11.41 -8.95 9.39
C LEU A 239 12.21 -8.09 10.39
N HIS A 240 12.05 -8.31 11.71
CA HIS A 240 12.86 -7.60 12.70
C HIS A 240 14.35 -7.89 12.48
N GLY A 241 15.14 -6.80 12.34
CA GLY A 241 16.58 -6.89 12.09
C GLY A 241 16.98 -7.42 10.70
N ALA A 242 16.01 -7.73 9.84
CA ALA A 242 16.31 -8.18 8.48
C ALA A 242 16.86 -7.03 7.63
N LYS A 243 17.64 -7.39 6.60
CA LYS A 243 18.14 -6.46 5.58
C LYS A 243 17.32 -6.61 4.31
N PRO A 244 16.80 -5.53 3.71
CA PRO A 244 16.14 -5.62 2.42
C PRO A 244 17.13 -6.03 1.33
N LEU A 245 16.73 -6.97 0.49
CA LEU A 245 17.45 -7.37 -0.73
C LEU A 245 16.78 -6.78 -1.98
N GLY A 246 15.66 -6.08 -1.80
CA GLY A 246 14.94 -5.36 -2.82
C GLY A 246 13.74 -6.07 -3.39
N ARG A 247 13.18 -5.46 -4.41
CA ARG A 247 11.99 -5.92 -5.13
C ARG A 247 12.29 -7.17 -5.95
N LEU A 248 11.38 -8.13 -5.90
CA LEU A 248 11.44 -9.34 -6.73
C LEU A 248 10.98 -9.04 -8.16
N LYS A 249 11.57 -9.70 -9.15
CA LYS A 249 11.15 -9.64 -10.55
C LYS A 249 10.07 -10.69 -10.80
N LEU A 250 8.82 -10.31 -10.54
CA LEU A 250 7.65 -11.19 -10.61
C LEU A 250 6.79 -10.89 -11.86
N PRO A 251 5.82 -11.75 -12.21
CA PRO A 251 4.89 -11.47 -13.30
C PRO A 251 4.07 -10.20 -13.04
N ALA A 252 3.62 -9.55 -14.11
CA ALA A 252 2.66 -8.45 -13.98
C ALA A 252 1.41 -8.92 -13.21
N GLY A 253 1.02 -8.16 -12.18
CA GLY A 253 -0.07 -8.51 -11.27
C GLY A 253 0.35 -9.26 -10.01
N VAL A 254 1.66 -9.46 -9.81
CA VAL A 254 2.23 -9.96 -8.54
C VAL A 254 3.29 -9.00 -8.07
N ASN A 255 3.29 -8.66 -6.80
CA ASN A 255 4.31 -7.85 -6.16
C ASN A 255 4.99 -8.63 -5.04
N GLY A 256 6.23 -8.26 -4.71
CA GLY A 256 6.93 -8.90 -3.61
C GLY A 256 8.34 -8.38 -3.41
N TYR A 257 8.81 -8.59 -2.18
CA TYR A 257 10.12 -8.15 -1.72
C TYR A 257 10.85 -9.27 -1.01
N LEU A 258 12.17 -9.24 -1.12
CA LEU A 258 13.07 -10.21 -0.49
C LEU A 258 13.89 -9.54 0.60
N PHE A 259 14.03 -10.24 1.71
CA PHE A 259 14.78 -9.81 2.88
C PHE A 259 15.73 -10.93 3.34
N ARG A 260 16.80 -10.55 4.03
CA ARG A 260 17.71 -11.49 4.70
C ARG A 260 17.74 -11.20 6.19
N THR A 261 17.33 -12.18 6.98
CA THR A 261 17.32 -12.11 8.45
C THR A 261 18.75 -12.21 9.00
N ALA A 262 18.93 -11.83 10.27
CA ALA A 262 20.26 -11.81 10.90
C ALA A 262 20.93 -13.18 10.95
N ASP A 263 20.14 -14.27 11.01
CA ASP A 263 20.61 -15.65 10.96
C ASP A 263 20.89 -16.17 9.53
N GLY A 264 20.82 -15.29 8.52
CA GLY A 264 21.13 -15.59 7.13
C GLY A 264 20.01 -16.26 6.33
N ARG A 265 18.84 -16.53 6.93
CA ARG A 265 17.66 -17.01 6.18
C ARG A 265 17.11 -15.93 5.27
N GLU A 266 16.48 -16.34 4.20
CA GLU A 266 15.70 -15.45 3.35
C GLU A 266 14.23 -15.48 3.77
N THR A 267 13.61 -14.31 3.73
CA THR A 267 12.16 -14.14 3.86
C THR A 267 11.67 -13.33 2.66
N ALA A 268 10.76 -13.89 1.89
CA ALA A 268 10.04 -13.16 0.86
C ALA A 268 8.63 -12.86 1.34
N VAL A 269 8.14 -11.67 0.99
CA VAL A 269 6.73 -11.30 1.19
C VAL A 269 6.14 -11.03 -0.18
N VAL A 270 5.09 -11.77 -0.55
CA VAL A 270 4.48 -11.73 -1.89
C VAL A 270 2.97 -11.61 -1.81
N TRP A 271 2.36 -10.94 -2.79
CA TRP A 271 0.90 -10.80 -2.90
C TRP A 271 0.49 -10.55 -4.35
N ALA A 272 -0.79 -10.81 -4.69
CA ALA A 272 -1.36 -10.36 -5.95
C ALA A 272 -1.68 -8.85 -5.85
N VAL A 273 -1.36 -8.11 -6.89
CA VAL A 273 -1.66 -6.67 -6.99
C VAL A 273 -3.16 -6.43 -6.88
N GLU A 274 -3.54 -5.37 -6.19
CA GLU A 274 -4.93 -5.00 -5.94
C GLU A 274 -5.71 -4.89 -7.26
N ASN A 275 -6.91 -5.47 -7.27
CA ASN A 275 -7.77 -5.59 -8.46
C ASN A 275 -7.15 -6.37 -9.64
N SER A 276 -6.04 -7.06 -9.44
CA SER A 276 -5.52 -8.01 -10.41
C SER A 276 -6.27 -9.34 -10.32
N ARG A 277 -6.11 -10.16 -11.36
CA ARG A 277 -6.50 -11.57 -11.24
C ARG A 277 -5.58 -12.27 -10.23
N GLY A 278 -6.12 -13.22 -9.49
CA GLY A 278 -5.31 -14.06 -8.59
C GLY A 278 -4.29 -14.90 -9.35
N PHE A 279 -3.31 -15.37 -8.62
CA PHE A 279 -2.27 -16.27 -9.14
C PHE A 279 -2.15 -17.49 -8.26
N PHE A 280 -1.97 -18.66 -8.87
CA PHE A 280 -1.53 -19.82 -8.12
C PHE A 280 -0.01 -19.79 -8.02
N LEU A 281 0.49 -19.88 -6.80
CA LEU A 281 1.92 -20.06 -6.50
C LEU A 281 2.17 -21.54 -6.23
N SER A 282 3.03 -22.17 -7.03
CA SER A 282 3.50 -23.53 -6.78
C SER A 282 4.62 -23.48 -5.75
N LEU A 283 4.59 -24.36 -4.75
CA LEU A 283 5.47 -24.33 -3.58
C LEU A 283 6.28 -25.61 -3.49
N PRO A 284 7.62 -25.53 -3.44
CA PRO A 284 8.45 -26.68 -3.05
C PRO A 284 8.23 -27.04 -1.57
N ALA A 285 8.36 -28.33 -1.26
CA ALA A 285 8.08 -28.85 0.07
C ALA A 285 9.01 -28.30 1.17
N GLU A 286 10.19 -27.85 0.81
CA GLU A 286 11.19 -27.28 1.74
C GLU A 286 10.88 -25.83 2.16
N LEU A 287 9.96 -25.15 1.49
CA LEU A 287 9.59 -23.79 1.85
C LEU A 287 8.50 -23.79 2.93
N LYS A 288 8.70 -22.95 3.92
CA LYS A 288 7.65 -22.64 4.91
C LYS A 288 6.89 -21.39 4.47
N VAL A 289 5.57 -21.49 4.50
CA VAL A 289 4.66 -20.43 4.13
C VAL A 289 3.80 -20.08 5.31
N PHE A 290 3.55 -18.78 5.46
CA PHE A 290 2.72 -18.24 6.53
C PHE A 290 1.74 -17.23 5.95
N ASP A 291 0.56 -17.17 6.52
CA ASP A 291 -0.44 -16.18 6.17
C ASP A 291 -0.05 -14.77 6.68
N LEU A 292 -0.91 -13.80 6.40
CA LEU A 292 -0.77 -12.40 6.82
C LEU A 292 -0.57 -12.23 8.34
N PHE A 293 -1.11 -13.15 9.14
CA PHE A 293 -1.05 -13.10 10.61
C PHE A 293 0.07 -13.96 11.20
N GLY A 294 0.86 -14.60 10.35
CA GLY A 294 1.98 -15.45 10.75
C GLY A 294 1.58 -16.88 11.09
N ASN A 295 0.36 -17.32 10.76
CA ASN A 295 -0.05 -18.69 10.91
C ASN A 295 0.60 -19.55 9.83
N PRO A 296 1.20 -20.72 10.16
CA PRO A 296 1.77 -21.61 9.16
C PRO A 296 0.68 -22.21 8.27
N LEU A 297 0.97 -22.28 6.97
CA LEU A 297 0.14 -22.97 5.99
C LEU A 297 0.82 -24.32 5.70
N GLU A 298 0.31 -25.37 6.32
CA GLU A 298 0.90 -26.71 6.25
C GLU A 298 0.41 -27.48 5.01
N ASN A 299 1.26 -28.35 4.48
CA ASN A 299 0.94 -29.29 3.41
C ASN A 299 0.39 -28.67 2.12
N VAL A 300 0.80 -27.44 1.80
CA VAL A 300 0.33 -26.72 0.64
C VAL A 300 1.38 -26.76 -0.47
N SER A 301 1.13 -27.54 -1.51
CA SER A 301 1.99 -27.57 -2.72
C SER A 301 1.62 -26.51 -3.75
N LYS A 302 0.39 -25.97 -3.67
CA LYS A 302 -0.13 -24.93 -4.55
C LYS A 302 -1.08 -24.02 -3.78
N LEU A 303 -0.83 -22.73 -3.80
CA LEU A 303 -1.56 -21.72 -3.04
C LEU A 303 -2.13 -20.66 -3.96
N LEU A 304 -3.37 -20.25 -3.72
CA LEU A 304 -3.94 -19.07 -4.36
C LEU A 304 -3.39 -17.81 -3.69
N LEU A 305 -2.70 -17.01 -4.48
CA LEU A 305 -2.20 -15.72 -4.08
C LEU A 305 -3.25 -14.66 -4.42
N ASP A 306 -3.69 -13.95 -3.43
CA ASP A 306 -4.58 -12.79 -3.53
C ASP A 306 -3.89 -11.51 -2.99
N GLU A 307 -4.66 -10.48 -2.69
CA GLU A 307 -4.14 -9.20 -2.17
C GLU A 307 -3.52 -9.30 -0.76
N ARG A 308 -3.72 -10.43 -0.06
CA ARG A 308 -3.18 -10.66 1.28
C ARG A 308 -1.72 -11.11 1.18
N PRO A 309 -0.78 -10.37 1.80
CA PRO A 309 0.61 -10.78 1.84
C PRO A 309 0.80 -12.15 2.46
N LEU A 310 1.69 -12.94 1.85
CA LEU A 310 2.18 -14.20 2.37
C LEU A 310 3.67 -14.07 2.68
N TYR A 311 4.09 -14.64 3.81
CA TYR A 311 5.50 -14.77 4.16
C TYR A 311 5.99 -16.14 3.74
N LEU A 312 7.07 -16.16 2.94
CA LEU A 312 7.77 -17.38 2.56
C LEU A 312 9.16 -17.36 3.19
N THR A 313 9.55 -18.42 3.87
CA THR A 313 10.87 -18.51 4.49
C THR A 313 11.60 -19.76 4.00
N GLY A 314 12.90 -19.61 3.71
CA GLY A 314 13.70 -20.71 3.20
C GLY A 314 15.08 -20.25 2.74
N LYS A 315 15.70 -21.09 1.91
CA LYS A 315 16.95 -20.77 1.23
C LYS A 315 16.70 -20.58 -0.25
N ASN A 316 17.48 -19.70 -0.89
CA ASN A 316 17.44 -19.46 -2.34
C ASN A 316 16.04 -19.04 -2.86
N LEU A 317 15.30 -18.24 -2.09
CA LEU A 317 13.96 -17.78 -2.50
C LEU A 317 13.99 -16.97 -3.79
N LYS A 318 15.07 -16.22 -4.05
CA LYS A 318 15.23 -15.47 -5.29
C LYS A 318 15.29 -16.38 -6.51
N GLY A 319 15.95 -17.53 -6.41
CA GLY A 319 16.02 -18.50 -7.49
C GLY A 319 14.70 -19.23 -7.72
N PHE A 320 13.94 -19.44 -6.67
CA PHE A 320 12.64 -20.09 -6.72
C PHE A 320 11.51 -19.14 -7.19
N LEU A 321 11.43 -17.92 -6.67
CA LEU A 321 10.38 -16.95 -6.98
C LEU A 321 10.61 -16.30 -8.35
N THR A 322 10.48 -17.09 -9.38
CA THR A 322 10.56 -16.67 -10.79
C THR A 322 9.15 -16.64 -11.41
N ALA A 323 9.03 -16.08 -12.60
CA ALA A 323 7.74 -16.00 -13.28
C ALA A 323 7.05 -17.36 -13.48
N SER A 324 7.82 -18.45 -13.61
CA SER A 324 7.29 -19.80 -13.78
C SER A 324 6.63 -20.40 -12.54
N ALA A 325 6.97 -19.90 -11.33
CA ALA A 325 6.33 -20.32 -10.09
C ALA A 325 4.88 -19.82 -9.99
N PHE A 326 4.50 -18.80 -10.76
CA PHE A 326 3.20 -18.14 -10.69
C PHE A 326 2.34 -18.46 -11.91
N GLN A 327 1.20 -19.08 -11.69
CA GLN A 327 0.23 -19.39 -12.74
C GLN A 327 -1.00 -18.50 -12.56
N PRO A 328 -1.39 -17.68 -13.55
CA PRO A 328 -2.58 -16.84 -13.42
C PRO A 328 -3.83 -17.69 -13.18
N GLN A 329 -4.66 -17.28 -12.24
CA GLN A 329 -5.99 -17.84 -12.07
C GLN A 329 -6.84 -17.53 -13.31
N GLU A 330 -7.74 -18.43 -13.66
CA GLU A 330 -8.73 -18.14 -14.70
C GLU A 330 -9.69 -17.03 -14.22
N VAL A 331 -9.82 -15.98 -15.04
CA VAL A 331 -10.76 -14.88 -14.76
C VAL A 331 -12.20 -15.37 -14.91
N ILE A 332 -12.45 -16.12 -15.98
CA ILE A 332 -13.74 -16.77 -16.26
C ILE A 332 -13.53 -18.26 -16.39
N ALA A 333 -14.21 -19.03 -15.57
CA ALA A 333 -14.20 -20.50 -15.64
C ALA A 333 -15.53 -21.03 -16.17
N VAL A 334 -15.48 -22.09 -16.97
CA VAL A 334 -16.67 -22.89 -17.29
C VAL A 334 -16.95 -23.79 -16.09
N THR A 335 -18.11 -23.61 -15.46
CA THR A 335 -18.52 -24.37 -14.26
C THR A 335 -19.51 -25.48 -14.53
N GLY A 336 -20.23 -25.42 -15.67
CA GLY A 336 -21.20 -26.44 -16.05
C GLY A 336 -21.57 -26.36 -17.53
N ALA A 337 -22.10 -27.44 -18.04
CA ALA A 337 -22.72 -27.49 -19.35
C ALA A 337 -23.85 -28.52 -19.33
N ARG A 338 -25.00 -28.20 -19.94
CA ARG A 338 -26.13 -29.12 -20.03
C ARG A 338 -26.94 -28.87 -21.30
N PHE A 339 -27.51 -29.93 -21.85
CA PHE A 339 -28.56 -29.80 -22.85
C PHE A 339 -29.91 -29.51 -22.15
N ARG A 340 -30.58 -28.44 -22.60
CA ARG A 340 -31.94 -28.08 -22.10
C ARG A 340 -33.06 -28.66 -22.98
N GLN A 341 -32.79 -28.70 -24.27
CA GLN A 341 -33.70 -29.26 -25.29
C GLN A 341 -32.81 -29.86 -26.39
N THR A 342 -33.41 -30.66 -27.26
CA THR A 342 -32.66 -31.20 -28.40
C THR A 342 -31.98 -30.05 -29.20
N GLY A 343 -30.68 -30.07 -29.23
CA GLY A 343 -29.87 -29.06 -29.92
C GLY A 343 -29.57 -27.78 -29.17
N GLU A 344 -30.15 -27.51 -27.98
CA GLU A 344 -29.82 -26.35 -27.16
C GLU A 344 -28.84 -26.70 -26.04
N LEU A 345 -27.62 -26.23 -26.13
CA LEU A 345 -26.56 -26.36 -25.14
C LEU A 345 -26.48 -25.10 -24.27
N ALA A 346 -26.69 -25.21 -22.97
CA ALA A 346 -26.41 -24.13 -22.01
C ALA A 346 -25.05 -24.35 -21.35
N VAL A 347 -24.17 -23.36 -21.46
CA VAL A 347 -22.83 -23.35 -20.83
C VAL A 347 -22.80 -22.31 -19.72
N GLU A 348 -22.42 -22.72 -18.53
CA GLU A 348 -22.33 -21.85 -17.35
C GLU A 348 -20.90 -21.36 -17.18
N PHE A 349 -20.76 -20.04 -17.07
CA PHE A 349 -19.51 -19.35 -16.81
C PHE A 349 -19.56 -18.68 -15.45
N GLN A 350 -18.50 -18.79 -14.68
CA GLN A 350 -18.30 -18.08 -13.42
C GLN A 350 -17.17 -17.08 -13.56
N ASN A 351 -17.46 -15.83 -13.22
CA ASN A 351 -16.46 -14.81 -13.03
C ASN A 351 -15.87 -14.96 -11.61
N ARG A 352 -14.55 -15.04 -11.52
CA ARG A 352 -13.80 -15.20 -10.27
C ARG A 352 -13.10 -13.91 -9.87
N THR A 353 -13.58 -12.77 -10.35
CA THR A 353 -13.03 -11.45 -10.06
C THR A 353 -14.07 -10.53 -9.46
N ALA A 354 -13.63 -9.54 -8.71
CA ALA A 354 -14.49 -8.52 -8.09
C ALA A 354 -15.07 -7.50 -9.09
N ASN A 355 -14.79 -7.62 -10.39
CA ASN A 355 -15.30 -6.72 -11.41
C ASN A 355 -16.10 -7.51 -12.44
N ALA A 356 -17.13 -6.87 -13.00
CA ALA A 356 -17.86 -7.46 -14.11
C ALA A 356 -16.96 -7.59 -15.35
N VAL A 357 -16.98 -8.76 -16.00
CA VAL A 357 -16.09 -9.09 -17.12
C VAL A 357 -16.89 -9.35 -18.39
N PRO A 358 -16.59 -8.66 -19.51
CA PRO A 358 -17.18 -9.01 -20.79
C PRO A 358 -16.68 -10.39 -21.23
N LEU A 359 -17.61 -11.25 -21.61
CA LEU A 359 -17.37 -12.60 -22.10
C LEU A 359 -17.69 -12.67 -23.58
N VAL A 360 -16.78 -13.21 -24.36
CA VAL A 360 -17.01 -13.66 -25.71
C VAL A 360 -16.75 -15.15 -25.73
N ALA A 361 -17.78 -15.93 -25.91
CA ALA A 361 -17.70 -17.39 -26.02
C ALA A 361 -18.06 -17.82 -27.44
N ARG A 362 -17.35 -18.82 -27.95
CA ARG A 362 -17.55 -19.41 -29.27
C ARG A 362 -17.65 -20.92 -29.18
N LEU A 363 -18.65 -21.49 -29.79
CA LEU A 363 -18.71 -22.93 -29.98
C LEU A 363 -17.84 -23.30 -31.19
N LYS A 364 -16.89 -24.22 -31.01
CA LYS A 364 -15.89 -24.52 -32.05
C LYS A 364 -16.52 -25.18 -33.29
N ASP A 365 -17.45 -26.09 -33.06
CA ASP A 365 -18.03 -26.90 -34.10
C ASP A 365 -18.91 -26.10 -35.07
N SER A 366 -19.80 -25.25 -34.54
CA SER A 366 -20.70 -24.41 -35.37
C SER A 366 -20.11 -23.04 -35.69
N GLY A 367 -19.08 -22.63 -34.98
CA GLY A 367 -18.54 -21.28 -35.05
C GLY A 367 -19.42 -20.21 -34.41
N GLU A 368 -20.55 -20.60 -33.80
CA GLU A 368 -21.51 -19.70 -33.15
C GLU A 368 -20.84 -18.89 -32.04
N ILE A 369 -21.04 -17.55 -32.04
CA ILE A 369 -20.47 -16.64 -31.08
C ILE A 369 -21.58 -16.06 -30.22
N ARG A 370 -21.33 -16.01 -28.90
CA ARG A 370 -22.18 -15.35 -27.91
C ARG A 370 -21.38 -14.36 -27.11
N LYS A 371 -22.02 -13.24 -26.78
CA LYS A 371 -21.42 -12.18 -25.96
C LYS A 371 -22.34 -11.88 -24.79
N CYS A 372 -21.79 -11.74 -23.60
CA CYS A 372 -22.48 -11.26 -22.43
C CYS A 372 -21.50 -10.63 -21.44
N THR A 373 -22.01 -10.04 -20.38
CA THR A 373 -21.19 -9.60 -19.24
C THR A 373 -21.45 -10.53 -18.09
N VAL A 374 -20.40 -11.13 -17.53
CA VAL A 374 -20.48 -11.95 -16.33
C VAL A 374 -20.30 -11.02 -15.12
N PRO A 375 -21.29 -10.93 -14.21
CA PRO A 375 -21.19 -10.05 -13.03
C PRO A 375 -19.97 -10.36 -12.18
N ALA A 376 -19.53 -9.39 -11.37
CA ALA A 376 -18.49 -9.60 -10.37
C ALA A 376 -18.85 -10.76 -9.44
N ASP A 377 -17.92 -11.69 -9.22
CA ASP A 377 -18.10 -12.92 -8.42
C ASP A 377 -19.38 -13.72 -8.78
N GLY A 378 -19.94 -13.43 -9.95
CA GLY A 378 -21.23 -13.93 -10.42
C GLY A 378 -21.11 -14.98 -11.50
N ARG A 379 -22.28 -15.43 -11.98
CA ARG A 379 -22.42 -16.42 -13.05
C ARG A 379 -23.21 -15.85 -14.21
N ALA A 380 -22.95 -16.38 -15.40
CA ALA A 380 -23.76 -16.18 -16.59
C ALA A 380 -23.92 -17.51 -17.32
N SER A 381 -25.11 -17.72 -17.91
CA SER A 381 -25.39 -18.87 -18.76
C SER A 381 -25.49 -18.40 -20.21
N VAL A 382 -24.75 -19.02 -21.08
CA VAL A 382 -24.72 -18.73 -22.52
C VAL A 382 -25.27 -19.95 -23.25
N ARG A 383 -26.15 -19.71 -24.23
CA ARG A 383 -26.80 -20.79 -24.98
C ARG A 383 -26.27 -20.86 -26.40
N PHE A 384 -26.04 -22.09 -26.85
CA PHE A 384 -25.58 -22.42 -28.19
C PHE A 384 -26.49 -23.49 -28.81
N HIS A 385 -26.47 -23.61 -30.13
CA HIS A 385 -27.13 -24.71 -30.84
C HIS A 385 -26.08 -25.68 -31.35
N THR A 386 -26.22 -26.95 -30.93
CA THR A 386 -25.35 -28.03 -31.41
C THR A 386 -25.96 -29.38 -31.19
N GLU A 387 -25.71 -30.29 -32.09
CA GLU A 387 -26.06 -31.72 -31.98
C GLU A 387 -24.87 -32.56 -31.50
N ASN A 388 -23.70 -31.93 -31.33
CA ASN A 388 -22.50 -32.62 -30.88
C ASN A 388 -22.62 -32.95 -29.38
N PRO A 389 -22.56 -34.24 -28.99
CA PRO A 389 -22.70 -34.67 -27.59
C PRO A 389 -21.48 -34.24 -26.74
N ALA A 390 -20.36 -33.90 -27.33
CA ALA A 390 -19.15 -33.48 -26.64
C ALA A 390 -18.52 -32.23 -27.28
N PRO A 391 -19.25 -31.10 -27.30
CA PRO A 391 -18.79 -29.88 -27.98
C PRO A 391 -17.59 -29.24 -27.29
N GLU A 392 -16.79 -28.50 -28.06
CA GLU A 392 -15.68 -27.69 -27.53
C GLU A 392 -16.07 -26.21 -27.51
N VAL A 393 -16.06 -25.61 -26.34
CA VAL A 393 -16.27 -24.17 -26.20
C VAL A 393 -14.93 -23.44 -26.07
N LEU A 394 -14.81 -22.31 -26.77
CA LEU A 394 -13.69 -21.38 -26.70
C LEU A 394 -14.20 -20.10 -26.03
N TRP A 395 -13.40 -19.50 -25.17
CA TRP A 395 -13.71 -18.18 -24.61
C TRP A 395 -12.46 -17.36 -24.37
N PHE A 396 -12.63 -16.06 -24.25
CA PHE A 396 -11.54 -15.16 -23.92
C PHE A 396 -11.52 -14.85 -22.43
N ASP A 397 -10.36 -15.06 -21.82
CA ASP A 397 -10.07 -14.84 -20.40
C ASP A 397 -8.88 -13.89 -20.29
N GLY A 398 -9.15 -12.60 -19.98
CA GLY A 398 -8.12 -11.58 -19.84
C GLY A 398 -7.24 -11.43 -21.09
N GLY A 399 -7.80 -11.50 -22.28
CA GLY A 399 -7.11 -11.39 -23.55
C GLY A 399 -6.48 -12.71 -24.07
N ARG A 400 -6.62 -13.81 -23.33
CA ARG A 400 -6.18 -15.15 -23.77
C ARG A 400 -7.36 -16.01 -24.14
N GLN A 401 -7.22 -16.73 -25.25
CA GLN A 401 -8.20 -17.73 -25.65
C GLN A 401 -8.05 -18.98 -24.77
N LYS A 402 -9.13 -19.38 -24.12
CA LYS A 402 -9.29 -20.64 -23.40
C LYS A 402 -10.14 -21.60 -24.19
N LYS A 403 -10.02 -22.88 -23.94
CA LYS A 403 -10.83 -23.91 -24.55
C LYS A 403 -11.14 -25.04 -23.58
N ARG A 404 -12.32 -25.62 -23.71
CA ARG A 404 -12.72 -26.78 -22.92
C ARG A 404 -13.65 -27.66 -23.76
N ARG A 405 -13.37 -28.96 -23.79
CA ARG A 405 -14.33 -29.96 -24.25
C ARG A 405 -15.36 -30.18 -23.13
N LEU A 406 -16.61 -30.12 -23.49
CA LEU A 406 -17.73 -30.24 -22.56
C LEU A 406 -18.25 -31.68 -22.60
N ASN A 407 -18.65 -32.18 -21.44
CA ASN A 407 -19.47 -33.39 -21.30
C ASN A 407 -20.79 -32.95 -20.66
N PRO A 408 -21.75 -32.45 -21.47
CA PRO A 408 -23.02 -31.94 -20.96
C PRO A 408 -23.82 -33.09 -20.35
N VAL A 409 -24.50 -32.82 -19.23
CA VAL A 409 -25.40 -33.74 -18.54
C VAL A 409 -26.82 -33.48 -18.98
#